data_fbf96b3830d26ec8e387f903ac584fd2
#
_entry.id   fbf96b3830d26ec8e387f903ac584fd2
#
_cell.length_a   1.000
_cell.length_b   1.000
_cell.length_c   1.000
_cell.angle_alpha   90.00
_cell.angle_beta   90.00
_cell.angle_gamma   90.00
#
_symmetry.space_group_name_H-M   'P 1'
#
loop_
_entity.id
_entity.type
_entity.pdbx_description
1 polymer ?
#
loop_
_entity_poly.entity_id
_entity_poly.type
_entity_poly.pdbx_seq_one_letter_code
_entity_poly.pdbx_strand_id
1 'polypeptide(L)'
;MRFGVLSKKNKNLQMNDPEEYGDCWTYTSFKRESGLFIAFQTGKRIESTCADMLDLFFDRMNLPTPNEKISIYSDGNVQYTICIPELYCEPCINYGQLVKVKKKNSLVCVIREKVLGNPHVSSISTSVVEGYNNKIRQRLSRFGRKTASFSKKTQGFIAALNIFQFVHNFIEVKNDRQSPAMIESITDHLWNWQEFLSHHVQL
;
A
#
# COMPACT_ATOMS: atom_id res chain seq x y z
N MET A 1 -5.50 -3.48 -1.96
CA MET A 1 -5.74 -4.92 -1.67
C MET A 1 -6.89 -5.09 -0.67
N ARG A 2 -7.72 -6.14 -0.78
CA ARG A 2 -8.74 -6.45 0.24
C ARG A 2 -8.10 -7.10 1.44
N PHE A 3 -8.11 -6.43 2.57
CA PHE A 3 -7.50 -6.91 3.82
C PHE A 3 -8.50 -7.40 4.87
N GLY A 4 -9.76 -7.51 4.57
CA GLY A 4 -10.69 -8.03 5.56
C GLY A 4 -12.10 -7.50 5.41
N VAL A 5 -12.84 -7.67 6.48
CA VAL A 5 -14.21 -7.23 6.63
C VAL A 5 -14.28 -6.40 7.89
N LEU A 6 -14.92 -5.25 7.83
CA LEU A 6 -15.19 -4.45 9.00
C LEU A 6 -16.57 -4.80 9.53
N SER A 7 -16.63 -5.34 10.74
CA SER A 7 -17.85 -5.74 11.45
C SER A 7 -18.73 -6.81 10.77
N LYS A 8 -19.16 -6.61 9.52
CA LYS A 8 -19.98 -7.56 8.75
C LYS A 8 -19.44 -7.76 7.34
N LYS A 9 -19.71 -8.92 6.71
CA LYS A 9 -19.45 -9.10 5.26
C LYS A 9 -20.47 -8.32 4.45
N ASN A 10 -20.11 -7.85 3.26
CA ASN A 10 -21.03 -7.11 2.38
C ASN A 10 -22.38 -7.83 2.19
N LYS A 11 -22.37 -9.15 2.02
CA LYS A 11 -23.59 -9.96 1.86
C LYS A 11 -24.54 -9.98 3.07
N ASN A 12 -24.07 -9.53 4.23
CA ASN A 12 -24.80 -9.51 5.49
C ASN A 12 -25.12 -8.09 5.95
N LEU A 13 -24.87 -7.07 5.11
CA LEU A 13 -25.20 -5.67 5.41
C LEU A 13 -26.71 -5.48 5.36
N GLN A 14 -27.21 -4.67 6.29
CA GLN A 14 -28.60 -4.22 6.38
C GLN A 14 -28.68 -2.73 6.03
N MET A 15 -29.87 -2.24 5.68
CA MET A 15 -30.08 -0.86 5.25
C MET A 15 -29.67 0.19 6.29
N ASN A 16 -29.73 -0.16 7.57
CA ASN A 16 -29.37 0.72 8.70
C ASN A 16 -27.96 0.50 9.25
N ASP A 17 -27.15 -0.35 8.61
CA ASP A 17 -25.76 -0.56 9.05
C ASP A 17 -24.92 0.68 8.71
N PRO A 18 -23.94 1.05 9.56
CA PRO A 18 -23.00 2.11 9.26
C PRO A 18 -22.31 1.91 7.91
N GLU A 19 -22.10 2.99 7.17
CA GLU A 19 -21.48 2.96 5.84
C GLU A 19 -20.07 2.34 5.84
N GLU A 20 -19.35 2.46 6.95
CA GLU A 20 -18.02 1.87 7.13
C GLU A 20 -18.02 0.33 7.16
N TYR A 21 -19.18 -0.31 7.43
CA TYR A 21 -19.27 -1.77 7.47
C TYR A 21 -19.09 -2.41 6.10
N GLY A 22 -18.68 -3.67 6.09
CA GLY A 22 -18.50 -4.47 4.88
C GLY A 22 -17.04 -4.71 4.51
N ASP A 23 -16.78 -4.89 3.23
CA ASP A 23 -15.44 -5.17 2.73
C ASP A 23 -14.53 -3.93 2.87
N CYS A 24 -13.46 -4.10 3.61
CA CYS A 24 -12.45 -3.09 3.82
C CYS A 24 -11.26 -3.33 2.88
N TRP A 25 -10.89 -2.33 2.13
CA TRP A 25 -9.77 -2.33 1.22
C TRP A 25 -8.66 -1.42 1.76
N THR A 26 -7.43 -1.80 1.51
CA THR A 26 -6.28 -0.95 1.82
C THR A 26 -5.44 -0.81 0.57
N TYR A 27 -5.20 0.42 0.17
CA TYR A 27 -4.21 0.79 -0.82
C TYR A 27 -2.87 0.94 -0.10
N THR A 28 -1.80 0.44 -0.69
CA THR A 28 -0.46 0.44 -0.08
C THR A 28 0.58 0.79 -1.11
N SER A 29 1.59 1.59 -0.74
CA SER A 29 2.73 1.91 -1.57
C SER A 29 4.04 1.55 -0.88
N PHE A 30 4.97 0.95 -1.65
CA PHE A 30 6.28 0.54 -1.18
C PHE A 30 7.34 0.97 -2.17
N LYS A 31 8.48 1.45 -1.67
CA LYS A 31 9.67 1.66 -2.51
C LYS A 31 10.30 0.30 -2.80
N ARG A 32 10.57 0.03 -4.07
CA ARG A 32 11.01 -1.29 -4.52
C ARG A 32 12.39 -1.66 -3.96
N GLU A 33 13.31 -0.71 -4.02
CA GLU A 33 14.71 -0.90 -3.70
C GLU A 33 14.92 -1.15 -2.21
N SER A 34 14.46 -0.23 -1.38
CA SER A 34 14.59 -0.30 0.07
C SER A 34 13.51 -1.13 0.75
N GLY A 35 12.37 -1.32 0.10
CA GLY A 35 11.18 -1.91 0.71
C GLY A 35 10.48 -0.98 1.68
N LEU A 36 10.81 0.31 1.71
CA LEU A 36 10.16 1.28 2.57
C LEU A 36 8.65 1.27 2.33
N PHE A 37 7.88 1.10 3.40
CA PHE A 37 6.42 1.21 3.37
C PHE A 37 6.05 2.69 3.44
N ILE A 38 5.78 3.33 2.28
CA ILE A 38 5.65 4.77 2.16
C ILE A 38 4.31 5.25 2.71
N ALA A 39 3.21 4.74 2.15
CA ALA A 39 1.87 5.18 2.51
C ALA A 39 0.85 4.04 2.42
N PHE A 40 -0.22 4.19 3.17
CA PHE A 40 -1.43 3.37 3.02
C PHE A 40 -2.68 4.20 3.32
N GLN A 41 -3.78 3.81 2.70
CA GLN A 41 -5.11 4.32 3.01
C GLN A 41 -6.11 3.19 3.02
N THR A 42 -7.01 3.23 3.98
CA THR A 42 -8.00 2.18 4.24
C THR A 42 -9.41 2.73 4.04
N GLY A 43 -10.23 2.02 3.30
CA GLY A 43 -11.61 2.43 3.03
C GLY A 43 -12.33 1.47 2.10
N LYS A 44 -13.27 1.99 1.34
CA LYS A 44 -13.93 1.25 0.26
C LYS A 44 -13.03 1.20 -0.98
N ARG A 45 -13.37 0.33 -1.93
CA ARG A 45 -12.66 0.25 -3.21
C ARG A 45 -13.21 1.29 -4.19
N ILE A 46 -12.95 2.55 -3.93
CA ILE A 46 -13.41 3.71 -4.70
C ILE A 46 -12.26 4.66 -4.99
N GLU A 47 -12.49 5.59 -5.91
CA GLU A 47 -11.48 6.56 -6.38
C GLU A 47 -10.99 7.46 -5.26
N SER A 48 -11.88 8.00 -4.42
CA SER A 48 -11.48 8.88 -3.32
C SER A 48 -10.50 8.20 -2.36
N THR A 49 -10.72 6.94 -1.97
CA THR A 49 -9.77 6.20 -1.11
C THR A 49 -8.42 5.98 -1.81
N CYS A 50 -8.43 5.83 -3.14
CA CYS A 50 -7.20 5.71 -3.92
C CYS A 50 -6.46 7.06 -3.99
N ALA A 51 -7.18 8.14 -4.23
CA ALA A 51 -6.65 9.50 -4.24
C ALA A 51 -6.03 9.87 -2.89
N ASP A 52 -6.74 9.67 -1.78
CA ASP A 52 -6.22 9.91 -0.42
C ASP A 52 -4.88 9.16 -0.16
N MET A 53 -4.73 7.94 -0.69
CA MET A 53 -3.47 7.20 -0.56
C MET A 53 -2.37 7.81 -1.41
N LEU A 54 -2.69 8.28 -2.61
CA LEU A 54 -1.74 8.93 -3.50
C LEU A 54 -1.30 10.30 -2.96
N ASP A 55 -2.20 11.06 -2.35
CA ASP A 55 -1.87 12.32 -1.68
C ASP A 55 -0.87 12.08 -0.54
N LEU A 56 -1.14 11.09 0.32
CA LEU A 56 -0.19 10.68 1.36
C LEU A 56 1.16 10.19 0.79
N PHE A 57 1.14 9.53 -0.36
CA PHE A 57 2.36 9.11 -1.03
C PHE A 57 3.17 10.31 -1.51
N PHE A 58 2.51 11.33 -2.08
CA PHE A 58 3.13 12.57 -2.50
C PHE A 58 3.76 13.36 -1.36
N ASP A 59 3.01 13.53 -0.27
CA ASP A 59 3.49 14.28 0.91
C ASP A 59 4.75 13.68 1.53
N ARG A 60 4.99 12.39 1.27
CA ARG A 60 6.13 11.63 1.82
C ARG A 60 7.27 11.39 0.84
N MET A 61 7.11 11.82 -0.39
CA MET A 61 8.11 11.66 -1.45
C MET A 61 8.56 13.03 -1.97
N ASN A 62 9.77 13.09 -2.50
CA ASN A 62 10.19 14.25 -3.26
C ASN A 62 9.31 14.39 -4.51
N LEU A 63 8.88 15.59 -4.82
CA LEU A 63 8.11 15.86 -6.02
C LEU A 63 8.93 15.48 -7.26
N PRO A 64 8.38 14.66 -8.16
CA PRO A 64 9.07 14.30 -9.37
C PRO A 64 9.19 15.50 -10.32
N THR A 65 10.27 15.53 -11.07
CA THR A 65 10.51 16.54 -12.12
C THR A 65 10.69 15.85 -13.47
N PRO A 66 10.62 16.58 -14.60
CA PRO A 66 10.90 15.98 -15.91
C PRO A 66 12.28 15.35 -16.02
N ASN A 67 13.27 15.84 -15.26
CA ASN A 67 14.63 15.31 -15.23
C ASN A 67 14.81 14.17 -14.23
N GLU A 68 13.98 14.14 -13.18
CA GLU A 68 14.00 13.12 -12.12
C GLU A 68 12.62 12.46 -12.02
N LYS A 69 12.31 11.63 -13.03
CA LYS A 69 11.03 10.94 -13.11
C LYS A 69 10.95 9.82 -12.08
N ILE A 70 9.78 9.69 -11.46
CA ILE A 70 9.48 8.49 -10.68
C ILE A 70 8.80 7.43 -11.55
N SER A 71 9.07 6.15 -11.23
CA SER A 71 8.42 5.02 -11.87
C SER A 71 7.43 4.37 -10.90
N ILE A 72 6.16 4.33 -11.28
CA ILE A 72 5.07 3.74 -10.50
C ILE A 72 4.58 2.48 -11.20
N TYR A 73 4.39 1.41 -10.43
CA TYR A 73 3.86 0.15 -10.93
C TYR A 73 2.72 -0.33 -10.04
N SER A 74 1.58 -0.66 -10.65
CA SER A 74 0.40 -1.16 -9.92
C SER A 74 -0.12 -2.47 -10.48
N ASP A 75 -1.06 -3.07 -9.75
CA ASP A 75 -1.92 -4.13 -10.28
C ASP A 75 -3.01 -3.54 -11.19
N GLY A 76 -3.81 -4.42 -11.83
CA GLY A 76 -4.89 -4.04 -12.73
C GLY A 76 -6.12 -3.41 -12.05
N ASN A 77 -5.94 -2.66 -10.95
CA ASN A 77 -7.02 -1.94 -10.31
C ASN A 77 -7.32 -0.64 -11.06
N VAL A 78 -8.56 -0.49 -11.54
CA VAL A 78 -8.99 0.65 -12.38
C VAL A 78 -8.83 2.01 -11.68
N GLN A 79 -8.97 2.10 -10.36
CA GLN A 79 -8.80 3.36 -9.64
C GLN A 79 -7.40 3.97 -9.86
N TYR A 80 -6.36 3.14 -9.99
CA TYR A 80 -5.01 3.65 -10.27
C TYR A 80 -4.88 4.26 -11.67
N THR A 81 -5.58 3.71 -12.68
CA THR A 81 -5.54 4.26 -14.04
C THR A 81 -6.29 5.58 -14.18
N ILE A 82 -7.20 5.87 -13.25
CA ILE A 82 -7.91 7.15 -13.15
C ILE A 82 -7.07 8.14 -12.34
N CYS A 83 -6.80 7.83 -11.07
CA CYS A 83 -6.22 8.78 -10.13
C CYS A 83 -4.75 9.17 -10.46
N ILE A 84 -3.91 8.23 -10.93
CA ILE A 84 -2.50 8.56 -11.19
C ILE A 84 -2.35 9.59 -12.31
N PRO A 85 -2.99 9.48 -13.49
CA PRO A 85 -2.92 10.51 -14.51
C PRO A 85 -3.54 11.86 -14.14
N GLU A 86 -4.51 11.87 -13.22
CA GLU A 86 -5.13 13.12 -12.73
C GLU A 86 -4.20 13.89 -11.79
N LEU A 87 -3.41 13.17 -10.99
CA LEU A 87 -2.52 13.77 -9.99
C LEU A 87 -1.13 14.09 -10.54
N TYR A 88 -0.68 13.43 -11.60
CA TYR A 88 0.68 13.57 -12.13
C TYR A 88 0.72 13.99 -13.60
N CYS A 89 1.64 14.86 -13.93
CA CYS A 89 1.92 15.18 -15.33
C CYS A 89 2.80 14.10 -15.99
N GLU A 90 2.54 13.81 -17.26
CA GLU A 90 3.27 12.81 -18.04
C GLU A 90 4.79 13.03 -18.07
N PRO A 91 5.31 14.28 -18.21
CA PRO A 91 6.74 14.50 -18.19
C PRO A 91 7.45 14.08 -16.90
N CYS A 92 6.72 13.96 -15.78
CA CYS A 92 7.29 13.73 -14.45
C CYS A 92 7.28 12.27 -14.02
N ILE A 93 6.48 11.41 -14.63
CA ILE A 93 6.32 10.03 -14.19
C ILE A 93 6.37 9.01 -15.34
N ASN A 94 6.71 7.77 -14.97
CA ASN A 94 6.54 6.58 -15.78
C ASN A 94 5.59 5.64 -15.04
N TYR A 95 4.39 5.43 -15.56
CA TYR A 95 3.42 4.55 -14.92
C TYR A 95 3.13 3.32 -15.78
N GLY A 96 3.27 2.16 -15.17
CA GLY A 96 2.97 0.87 -15.79
C GLY A 96 2.05 0.00 -14.92
N GLN A 97 1.16 -0.73 -15.55
CA GLN A 97 0.20 -1.59 -14.90
C GLN A 97 0.41 -3.06 -15.27
N LEU A 98 0.31 -3.95 -14.26
CA LEU A 98 0.34 -5.38 -14.44
C LEU A 98 -1.06 -5.95 -14.27
N VAL A 99 -1.67 -6.35 -15.39
CA VAL A 99 -3.03 -6.90 -15.43
C VAL A 99 -2.98 -8.43 -15.47
N LYS A 100 -3.57 -9.08 -14.47
CA LYS A 100 -3.68 -10.54 -14.37
C LYS A 100 -5.03 -10.98 -14.93
N VAL A 101 -5.05 -11.55 -16.12
CA VAL A 101 -6.27 -12.09 -16.74
C VAL A 101 -6.55 -13.47 -16.17
N LYS A 102 -7.76 -13.67 -15.66
CA LYS A 102 -8.20 -14.93 -15.04
C LYS A 102 -9.43 -15.47 -15.74
N LYS A 103 -9.48 -16.79 -15.96
CA LYS A 103 -10.67 -17.52 -16.42
C LYS A 103 -11.00 -18.60 -15.40
N LYS A 104 -12.23 -18.63 -14.89
CA LYS A 104 -12.67 -19.58 -13.84
C LYS A 104 -11.70 -19.62 -12.63
N ASN A 105 -11.22 -18.45 -12.16
CA ASN A 105 -10.22 -18.27 -11.09
C ASN A 105 -8.79 -18.75 -11.39
N SER A 106 -8.51 -19.34 -12.56
CA SER A 106 -7.17 -19.70 -12.98
C SER A 106 -6.52 -18.55 -13.75
N LEU A 107 -5.24 -18.30 -13.50
CA LEU A 107 -4.46 -17.31 -14.23
C LEU A 107 -4.26 -17.81 -15.67
N VAL A 108 -4.69 -17.00 -16.64
CA VAL A 108 -4.53 -17.30 -18.07
C VAL A 108 -3.31 -16.61 -18.64
N CYS A 109 -3.20 -15.31 -18.40
CA CYS A 109 -2.03 -14.52 -18.86
C CYS A 109 -1.81 -13.31 -17.96
N VAL A 110 -0.64 -12.72 -18.12
CA VAL A 110 -0.22 -11.49 -17.46
C VAL A 110 0.12 -10.49 -18.55
N ILE A 111 -0.57 -9.35 -18.55
CA ILE A 111 -0.35 -8.25 -19.49
C ILE A 111 0.39 -7.15 -18.74
N ARG A 112 1.41 -6.58 -19.36
CA ARG A 112 2.15 -5.41 -18.86
C ARG A 112 1.84 -4.23 -19.76
N GLU A 113 1.13 -3.26 -19.21
CA GLU A 113 0.67 -2.08 -19.95
C GLU A 113 1.45 -0.85 -19.51
N LYS A 114 1.88 -0.05 -20.49
CA LYS A 114 2.38 1.32 -20.27
C LYS A 114 1.16 2.24 -20.26
N VAL A 115 0.92 2.90 -19.13
CA VAL A 115 -0.27 3.75 -18.96
C VAL A 115 0.10 5.23 -19.15
N LEU A 116 1.23 5.68 -18.57
CA LEU A 116 1.68 7.05 -18.67
C LEU A 116 3.21 7.10 -18.79
N GLY A 117 3.74 8.03 -19.59
CA GLY A 117 5.17 8.13 -19.85
C GLY A 117 5.72 6.90 -20.59
N ASN A 118 6.98 6.56 -20.33
CA ASN A 118 7.63 5.43 -20.96
C ASN A 118 8.29 4.46 -19.96
N PRO A 119 7.51 3.74 -19.13
CA PRO A 119 8.07 2.74 -18.23
C PRO A 119 8.72 1.59 -18.99
N HIS A 120 9.80 1.05 -18.46
CA HIS A 120 10.41 -0.14 -19.03
C HIS A 120 9.53 -1.37 -18.76
N VAL A 121 9.12 -2.09 -19.81
CA VAL A 121 8.12 -3.18 -19.71
C VAL A 121 8.57 -4.29 -18.76
N SER A 122 9.86 -4.67 -18.76
CA SER A 122 10.39 -5.70 -17.86
C SER A 122 10.33 -5.28 -16.39
N SER A 123 10.32 -3.98 -16.11
CA SER A 123 10.24 -3.44 -14.74
C SER A 123 8.81 -3.43 -14.19
N ILE A 124 7.79 -3.56 -15.06
CA ILE A 124 6.38 -3.59 -14.61
C ILE A 124 6.11 -4.90 -13.87
N SER A 125 6.07 -4.82 -12.54
CA SER A 125 5.87 -5.97 -11.65
C SER A 125 5.22 -5.54 -10.35
N THR A 126 4.34 -6.41 -9.81
CA THR A 126 3.68 -6.25 -8.51
C THR A 126 4.24 -7.19 -7.44
N SER A 127 5.30 -7.95 -7.76
CA SER A 127 5.83 -8.98 -6.86
C SER A 127 6.25 -8.43 -5.50
N VAL A 128 6.90 -7.26 -5.47
CA VAL A 128 7.35 -6.61 -4.23
C VAL A 128 6.18 -6.25 -3.34
N VAL A 129 5.21 -5.50 -3.86
CA VAL A 129 4.02 -5.12 -3.07
C VAL A 129 3.18 -6.33 -2.68
N GLU A 130 3.10 -7.36 -3.51
CA GLU A 130 2.40 -8.61 -3.16
C GLU A 130 3.12 -9.34 -2.01
N GLY A 131 4.45 -9.39 -2.02
CA GLY A 131 5.26 -9.95 -0.95
C GLY A 131 5.03 -9.22 0.39
N TYR A 132 5.10 -7.90 0.40
CA TYR A 132 4.84 -7.10 1.61
C TYR A 132 3.39 -7.21 2.07
N ASN A 133 2.44 -7.25 1.17
CA ASN A 133 1.04 -7.48 1.52
C ASN A 133 0.80 -8.87 2.13
N ASN A 134 1.55 -9.89 1.73
CA ASN A 134 1.53 -11.19 2.37
C ASN A 134 2.17 -11.15 3.78
N LYS A 135 3.27 -10.43 3.96
CA LYS A 135 3.90 -10.18 5.25
C LYS A 135 2.94 -9.53 6.24
N ILE A 136 2.19 -8.50 5.82
CA ILE A 136 1.13 -7.87 6.63
C ILE A 136 0.09 -8.91 7.08
N ARG A 137 -0.39 -9.77 6.18
CA ARG A 137 -1.38 -10.81 6.53
C ARG A 137 -0.85 -11.87 7.48
N GLN A 138 0.40 -12.24 7.36
CA GLN A 138 1.03 -13.23 8.24
C GLN A 138 1.23 -12.69 9.66
N ARG A 139 1.58 -11.41 9.79
CA ARG A 139 1.90 -10.81 11.09
C ARG A 139 0.69 -10.22 11.82
N LEU A 140 -0.29 -9.77 11.07
CA LEU A 140 -1.50 -9.17 11.62
C LEU A 140 -2.71 -10.08 11.35
N SER A 141 -3.10 -10.89 12.31
CA SER A 141 -4.19 -11.87 12.19
C SER A 141 -5.50 -11.26 11.66
N ARG A 142 -5.79 -10.01 12.04
CA ARG A 142 -6.98 -9.25 11.58
C ARG A 142 -7.02 -8.98 10.08
N PHE A 143 -5.88 -9.13 9.38
CA PHE A 143 -5.76 -8.94 7.92
C PHE A 143 -5.80 -10.27 7.15
N GLY A 144 -5.92 -11.38 7.84
CA GLY A 144 -6.05 -12.70 7.23
C GLY A 144 -7.32 -12.82 6.38
N ARG A 145 -7.23 -13.56 5.26
CA ARG A 145 -8.37 -13.73 4.34
C ARG A 145 -9.56 -14.48 4.96
N LYS A 146 -9.29 -15.39 5.90
CA LYS A 146 -10.28 -16.22 6.59
C LYS A 146 -10.00 -16.20 8.09
N THR A 147 -10.07 -15.03 8.70
CA THR A 147 -9.83 -14.88 10.13
C THR A 147 -11.13 -14.68 10.89
N ALA A 148 -11.20 -15.23 12.10
CA ALA A 148 -12.21 -14.87 13.09
C ALA A 148 -11.84 -13.57 13.85
N SER A 149 -10.57 -13.15 13.77
CA SER A 149 -10.01 -11.99 14.48
C SER A 149 -10.13 -10.68 13.68
N PHE A 150 -11.20 -10.50 12.90
CA PHE A 150 -11.38 -9.27 12.13
C PHE A 150 -11.67 -8.05 13.02
N SER A 151 -11.26 -6.88 12.55
CA SER A 151 -11.49 -5.63 13.30
C SER A 151 -12.95 -5.23 13.29
N LYS A 152 -13.48 -4.86 14.48
CA LYS A 152 -14.84 -4.33 14.62
C LYS A 152 -14.89 -2.82 14.41
N LYS A 153 -13.76 -2.12 14.54
CA LYS A 153 -13.63 -0.66 14.40
C LYS A 153 -12.48 -0.31 13.46
N THR A 154 -12.70 0.67 12.60
CA THR A 154 -11.71 1.19 11.65
C THR A 154 -10.45 1.70 12.33
N GLN A 155 -10.60 2.41 13.46
CA GLN A 155 -9.47 2.93 14.22
C GLN A 155 -8.47 1.84 14.65
N GLY A 156 -8.96 0.71 15.20
CA GLY A 156 -8.10 -0.41 15.59
C GLY A 156 -7.44 -1.11 14.39
N PHE A 157 -8.04 -1.01 13.22
CA PHE A 157 -7.48 -1.50 11.96
C PHE A 157 -6.32 -0.61 11.49
N ILE A 158 -6.54 0.70 11.45
CA ILE A 158 -5.55 1.72 11.08
C ILE A 158 -4.39 1.72 12.07
N ALA A 159 -4.65 1.70 13.38
CA ALA A 159 -3.61 1.67 14.42
C ALA A 159 -2.66 0.47 14.25
N ALA A 160 -3.20 -0.72 13.92
CA ALA A 160 -2.38 -1.90 13.68
C ALA A 160 -1.47 -1.76 12.44
N LEU A 161 -1.96 -1.09 11.39
CA LEU A 161 -1.15 -0.80 10.20
C LEU A 161 -0.07 0.24 10.49
N ASN A 162 -0.38 1.28 11.26
CA ASN A 162 0.60 2.30 11.66
C ASN A 162 1.75 1.67 12.45
N ILE A 163 1.43 0.83 13.45
CA ILE A 163 2.44 0.11 14.22
C ILE A 163 3.25 -0.82 13.30
N PHE A 164 2.58 -1.56 12.41
CA PHE A 164 3.29 -2.42 11.45
C PHE A 164 4.20 -1.62 10.54
N GLN A 165 3.75 -0.49 10.01
CA GLN A 165 4.53 0.39 9.13
C GLN A 165 5.78 0.90 9.85
N PHE A 166 5.63 1.34 11.10
CA PHE A 166 6.76 1.79 11.91
C PHE A 166 7.76 0.67 12.15
N VAL A 167 7.32 -0.47 12.66
CA VAL A 167 8.18 -1.63 12.93
C VAL A 167 8.91 -2.08 11.68
N HIS A 168 8.18 -2.17 10.56
CA HIS A 168 8.75 -2.57 9.29
C HIS A 168 9.81 -1.59 8.77
N ASN A 169 9.56 -0.28 8.91
CA ASN A 169 10.45 0.73 8.37
C ASN A 169 11.68 0.99 9.25
N PHE A 170 11.54 0.95 10.57
CA PHE A 170 12.57 1.45 11.49
C PHE A 170 13.22 0.37 12.36
N ILE A 171 12.49 -0.70 12.72
CA ILE A 171 12.99 -1.73 13.65
C ILE A 171 13.49 -2.97 12.93
N GLU A 172 12.80 -3.39 11.85
CA GLU A 172 13.14 -4.61 11.15
C GLU A 172 14.34 -4.43 10.22
N VAL A 173 15.27 -5.36 10.31
CA VAL A 173 16.41 -5.44 9.41
C VAL A 173 15.96 -6.02 8.06
N LYS A 174 16.35 -5.37 6.98
CA LYS A 174 16.14 -5.85 5.61
C LYS A 174 17.42 -6.46 5.03
N ASN A 175 18.46 -5.64 4.87
CA ASN A 175 19.75 -6.02 4.29
C ASN A 175 20.89 -5.41 5.12
N ASP A 176 22.03 -6.07 5.19
CA ASP A 176 23.28 -5.57 5.77
C ASP A 176 23.10 -4.85 7.13
N ARG A 177 22.23 -5.39 7.97
CA ARG A 177 21.87 -4.83 9.28
C ARG A 177 21.18 -3.46 9.21
N GLN A 178 20.63 -3.09 8.04
CA GLN A 178 19.91 -1.83 7.85
C GLN A 178 18.40 -2.07 7.76
N SER A 179 17.65 -1.15 8.33
CA SER A 179 16.20 -1.07 8.13
C SER A 179 15.87 -0.34 6.81
N PRO A 180 14.64 -0.48 6.28
CA PRO A 180 14.21 0.31 5.12
C PRO A 180 14.41 1.82 5.29
N ALA A 181 14.17 2.36 6.49
CA ALA A 181 14.37 3.78 6.78
C ALA A 181 15.85 4.19 6.79
N MET A 182 16.76 3.31 7.23
CA MET A 182 18.21 3.54 7.14
C MET A 182 18.68 3.55 5.69
N ILE A 183 18.20 2.62 4.86
CA ILE A 183 18.54 2.56 3.43
C ILE A 183 18.14 3.87 2.71
N GLU A 184 17.05 4.49 3.14
CA GLU A 184 16.55 5.76 2.60
C GLU A 184 17.10 6.99 3.33
N SER A 185 18.06 6.82 4.25
CA SER A 185 18.67 7.91 5.03
C SER A 185 17.66 8.73 5.86
N ILE A 186 16.54 8.12 6.24
CA ILE A 186 15.53 8.74 7.13
C ILE A 186 15.99 8.66 8.58
N THR A 187 16.79 7.64 8.92
CA THR A 187 17.43 7.46 10.23
C THR A 187 18.82 6.87 10.03
N ASP A 188 19.70 7.10 10.97
CA ASP A 188 21.10 6.63 10.96
C ASP A 188 21.30 5.32 11.75
N HIS A 189 20.28 4.85 12.47
CA HIS A 189 20.34 3.65 13.31
C HIS A 189 19.06 2.83 13.29
N LEU A 190 19.15 1.60 13.81
CA LEU A 190 17.99 0.75 14.05
C LEU A 190 17.27 1.19 15.32
N TRP A 191 16.01 1.52 15.18
CA TRP A 191 15.16 1.84 16.32
C TRP A 191 14.81 0.59 17.12
N ASN A 192 14.62 0.78 18.45
CA ASN A 192 14.08 -0.24 19.33
C ASN A 192 12.73 0.18 19.90
N TRP A 193 12.05 -0.76 20.57
CA TRP A 193 10.72 -0.51 21.13
C TRP A 193 10.70 0.56 22.22
N GLN A 194 11.75 0.66 23.04
CA GLN A 194 11.84 1.65 24.10
C GLN A 194 11.94 3.06 23.49
N GLU A 195 12.75 3.22 22.48
CA GLU A 195 12.91 4.47 21.73
C GLU A 195 11.59 4.88 21.09
N PHE A 196 10.90 3.95 20.40
CA PHE A 196 9.58 4.20 19.82
C PHE A 196 8.56 4.66 20.86
N LEU A 197 8.47 3.98 22.00
CA LEU A 197 7.50 4.29 23.04
C LEU A 197 7.83 5.57 23.80
N SER A 198 9.09 5.98 23.85
CA SER A 198 9.53 7.23 24.47
C SER A 198 9.50 8.44 23.53
N HIS A 199 9.32 8.22 22.22
CA HIS A 199 9.25 9.29 21.24
C HIS A 199 7.91 10.03 21.37
N HIS A 200 7.98 11.25 21.89
CA HIS A 200 6.80 12.11 21.97
C HIS A 200 6.54 12.76 20.62
N VAL A 201 5.44 12.39 19.99
CA VAL A 201 4.92 13.14 18.85
C VAL A 201 4.33 14.44 19.41
N GLN A 202 4.94 15.56 19.09
CA GLN A 202 4.28 16.85 19.28
C GLN A 202 3.11 16.90 18.28
N LEU A 203 1.90 16.79 18.80
CA LEU A 203 0.66 16.94 18.06
C LEU A 203 0.34 18.41 17.80
#